data_2083f1cb61db77241108163489e2948b
#
_entry.id   2083f1cb61db77241108163489e2948b
#
_cell.length_a   1.000
_cell.length_b   1.000
_cell.length_c   1.000
_cell.angle_alpha   90.00
_cell.angle_beta   90.00
_cell.angle_gamma   90.00
#
_symmetry.space_group_name_H-M   'P 1'
#
loop_
_entity.id
_entity.type
_entity.pdbx_description
1 polymer ?
#
loop_
_entity_poly.entity_id
_entity_poly.type
_entity_poly.pdbx_seq_one_letter_code
_entity_poly.pdbx_strand_id
1 'polypeptide(L)'
;TDKVAEAIQQLGYDNYMVEIGGEVRAHGHNPDKEPWRIGIEKPNPEGRSVQRVVPLTAAAISTSGDYRNYFEKDGKRYSHEIDPRTGRPIEHNLASVSVIAPDCASADAYATALMVLGYERGKTFAEQHTLPVYFIIRTQEGKFETDESSAFTNYLKRFESAEELSPSSKASS
;
A
#
# COMPACT_ATOMS: atom_id res chain seq x y z
N THR A 1 -6.50 13.52 -2.73
CA THR A 1 -6.72 12.94 -1.39
C THR A 1 -6.22 13.89 -0.31
N ASP A 2 -4.94 14.37 -0.33
CA ASP A 2 -4.34 15.19 0.72
C ASP A 2 -5.08 16.53 0.96
N LYS A 3 -5.46 17.26 -0.09
CA LYS A 3 -6.20 18.53 0.04
C LYS A 3 -7.58 18.36 0.69
N VAL A 4 -8.24 17.25 0.44
CA VAL A 4 -9.52 16.93 1.11
C VAL A 4 -9.28 16.61 2.60
N ALA A 5 -8.26 15.81 2.91
CA ALA A 5 -7.88 15.50 4.28
C ALA A 5 -7.51 16.75 5.08
N GLU A 6 -6.70 17.66 4.48
CA GLU A 6 -6.37 18.96 5.09
C GLU A 6 -7.63 19.80 5.37
N ALA A 7 -8.57 19.87 4.43
CA ALA A 7 -9.81 20.61 4.62
C ALA A 7 -10.68 20.03 5.76
N ILE A 8 -10.78 18.70 5.85
CA ILE A 8 -11.50 18.02 6.94
C ILE A 8 -10.86 18.35 8.29
N GLN A 9 -9.52 18.32 8.37
CA GLN A 9 -8.79 18.65 9.58
C GLN A 9 -8.97 20.13 9.99
N GLN A 10 -8.96 21.05 9.02
CA GLN A 10 -9.23 22.48 9.27
C GLN A 10 -10.64 22.76 9.79
N LEU A 11 -11.61 21.90 9.46
CA LEU A 11 -12.97 21.93 10.01
C LEU A 11 -13.08 21.36 11.43
N GLY A 12 -11.96 20.91 12.03
CA GLY A 12 -11.91 20.40 13.40
C GLY A 12 -12.21 18.92 13.56
N TYR A 13 -12.18 18.14 12.46
CA TYR A 13 -12.32 16.69 12.53
C TYR A 13 -10.96 16.01 12.65
N ASP A 14 -10.68 15.39 13.79
CA ASP A 14 -9.42 14.70 14.07
C ASP A 14 -9.43 13.21 13.72
N ASN A 15 -10.61 12.64 13.48
CA ASN A 15 -10.76 11.22 13.13
C ASN A 15 -11.41 11.09 11.77
N TYR A 16 -10.62 10.75 10.76
CA TYR A 16 -11.10 10.63 9.39
C TYR A 16 -10.28 9.65 8.56
N MET A 17 -10.90 9.12 7.54
CA MET A 17 -10.27 8.39 6.44
C MET A 17 -10.81 8.95 5.13
N VAL A 18 -9.92 9.29 4.20
CA VAL A 18 -10.24 9.78 2.86
C VAL A 18 -9.64 8.82 1.85
N GLU A 19 -10.46 8.31 0.95
CA GLU A 19 -10.03 7.50 -0.20
C GLU A 19 -10.49 8.17 -1.49
N ILE A 20 -9.56 8.43 -2.40
CA ILE A 20 -9.84 8.96 -3.74
C ILE A 20 -8.86 8.31 -4.72
N GLY A 21 -9.41 7.60 -5.72
CA GLY A 21 -8.61 6.99 -6.77
C GLY A 21 -7.80 5.76 -6.35
N GLY A 22 -7.94 5.30 -5.11
CA GLY A 22 -7.16 4.20 -4.53
C GLY A 22 -6.10 4.64 -3.53
N GLU A 23 -5.79 5.96 -3.47
CA GLU A 23 -4.96 6.53 -2.42
C GLU A 23 -5.80 6.77 -1.17
N VAL A 24 -5.31 6.28 -0.04
CA VAL A 24 -5.96 6.41 1.25
C VAL A 24 -5.11 7.25 2.19
N ARG A 25 -5.72 8.26 2.82
CA ARG A 25 -5.14 8.99 3.95
C ARG A 25 -6.02 8.86 5.17
N ALA A 26 -5.44 8.47 6.29
CA ALA A 26 -6.16 8.32 7.54
C ALA A 26 -5.51 9.15 8.66
N HIS A 27 -6.34 9.69 9.55
CA HIS A 27 -5.92 10.35 10.78
C HIS A 27 -6.82 9.92 11.94
N GLY A 28 -6.22 9.83 13.15
CA GLY A 28 -6.94 9.41 14.34
C GLY A 28 -7.40 7.94 14.29
N HIS A 29 -8.62 7.68 14.77
CA HIS A 29 -9.15 6.34 14.97
C HIS A 29 -10.54 6.19 14.33
N ASN A 30 -10.94 4.96 14.08
CA ASN A 30 -12.28 4.61 13.62
C ASN A 30 -13.32 4.79 14.75
N PRO A 31 -14.63 4.63 14.50
CA PRO A 31 -15.67 4.74 15.54
C PRO A 31 -15.49 3.80 16.74
N ASP A 32 -14.82 2.67 16.55
CA ASP A 32 -14.52 1.69 17.60
C ASP A 32 -13.28 2.06 18.43
N LYS A 33 -12.68 3.23 18.17
CA LYS A 33 -11.42 3.74 18.77
C LYS A 33 -10.18 2.92 18.43
N GLU A 34 -10.24 2.17 17.33
CA GLU A 34 -9.11 1.42 16.79
C GLU A 34 -8.46 2.17 15.61
N PRO A 35 -7.22 1.84 15.22
CA PRO A 35 -6.63 2.31 13.98
C PRO A 35 -7.52 2.00 12.78
N TRP A 36 -7.50 2.87 11.77
CA TRP A 36 -8.15 2.61 10.49
C TRP A 36 -7.50 1.39 9.84
N ARG A 37 -8.31 0.43 9.38
CA ARG A 37 -7.83 -0.84 8.81
C ARG A 37 -7.98 -0.82 7.29
N ILE A 38 -6.86 -0.72 6.59
CA ILE A 38 -6.82 -0.62 5.13
C ILE A 38 -6.40 -1.95 4.53
N GLY A 39 -7.19 -2.46 3.59
CA GLY A 39 -6.90 -3.69 2.87
C GLY A 39 -6.00 -3.45 1.65
N ILE A 40 -4.82 -4.09 1.60
CA ILE A 40 -4.08 -4.26 0.36
C ILE A 40 -4.72 -5.40 -0.41
N GLU A 41 -5.16 -5.15 -1.64
CA GLU A 41 -5.82 -6.15 -2.47
C GLU A 41 -4.84 -7.14 -3.07
N LYS A 42 -5.29 -8.39 -3.19
CA LYS A 42 -4.61 -9.39 -3.99
C LYS A 42 -4.79 -9.07 -5.48
N PRO A 43 -3.74 -9.09 -6.30
CA PRO A 43 -3.85 -8.81 -7.74
C PRO A 43 -4.52 -9.97 -8.49
N ASN A 44 -5.81 -10.19 -8.23
CA ASN A 44 -6.62 -11.22 -8.86
C ASN A 44 -7.62 -10.57 -9.82
N PRO A 45 -7.63 -10.93 -11.12
CA PRO A 45 -8.61 -10.44 -12.09
C PRO A 45 -10.04 -10.93 -11.84
N GLU A 46 -10.22 -12.04 -11.10
CA GLU A 46 -11.52 -12.70 -10.91
C GLU A 46 -12.35 -12.16 -9.74
N GLY A 47 -11.80 -11.23 -8.93
CA GLY A 47 -12.52 -10.62 -7.81
C GLY A 47 -11.63 -9.91 -6.80
N ARG A 48 -12.26 -9.10 -5.95
CA ARG A 48 -11.57 -8.38 -4.90
C ARG A 48 -11.38 -9.29 -3.69
N SER A 49 -10.16 -9.54 -3.29
CA SER A 49 -9.80 -10.19 -2.03
C SER A 49 -8.68 -9.45 -1.34
N VAL A 50 -8.72 -9.41 -0.01
CA VAL A 50 -7.69 -8.75 0.79
C VAL A 50 -6.49 -9.69 0.93
N GLN A 51 -5.30 -9.21 0.58
CA GLN A 51 -4.02 -9.88 0.77
C GLN A 51 -3.44 -9.58 2.16
N ARG A 52 -3.47 -8.32 2.56
CA ARG A 52 -2.92 -7.82 3.83
C ARG A 52 -3.79 -6.70 4.38
N VAL A 53 -3.95 -6.65 5.69
CA VAL A 53 -4.57 -5.50 6.38
C VAL A 53 -3.48 -4.66 7.01
N VAL A 54 -3.56 -3.34 6.82
CA VAL A 54 -2.60 -2.37 7.34
C VAL A 54 -3.33 -1.37 8.24
N PRO A 55 -2.91 -1.20 9.50
CA PRO A 55 -3.46 -0.17 10.37
C PRO A 55 -2.88 1.19 10.02
N LEU A 56 -3.72 2.23 9.98
CA LEU A 56 -3.30 3.63 9.80
C LEU A 56 -3.92 4.51 10.90
N THR A 57 -3.13 5.45 11.44
CA THR A 57 -3.62 6.46 12.41
C THR A 57 -3.23 7.89 12.04
N ALA A 58 -2.09 8.10 11.37
CA ALA A 58 -1.60 9.40 10.91
C ALA A 58 -0.66 9.17 9.72
N ALA A 59 -1.18 8.52 8.68
CA ALA A 59 -0.41 8.15 7.50
C ALA A 59 -1.30 8.02 6.27
N ALA A 60 -0.66 7.86 5.13
CA ALA A 60 -1.28 7.51 3.86
C ALA A 60 -0.72 6.20 3.33
N ILE A 61 -1.48 5.54 2.48
CA ILE A 61 -1.05 4.38 1.70
C ILE A 61 -1.49 4.55 0.25
N SER A 62 -0.61 4.21 -0.68
CA SER A 62 -0.92 4.10 -2.10
C SER A 62 -0.38 2.79 -2.65
N THR A 63 -1.02 2.28 -3.69
CA THR A 63 -0.65 1.01 -4.35
C THR A 63 -0.59 1.20 -5.86
N SER A 64 0.59 0.99 -6.44
CA SER A 64 0.78 0.80 -7.87
C SER A 64 0.74 -0.69 -8.24
N GLY A 65 0.16 -1.02 -9.38
CA GLY A 65 0.07 -2.41 -9.81
C GLY A 65 -0.30 -2.59 -11.28
N ASP A 66 0.16 -3.68 -11.87
CA ASP A 66 -0.01 -4.02 -13.28
C ASP A 66 -1.35 -4.72 -13.61
N TYR A 67 -2.18 -4.98 -12.59
CA TYR A 67 -3.37 -5.83 -12.74
C TYR A 67 -4.65 -5.07 -13.06
N ARG A 68 -4.72 -3.76 -12.80
CA ARG A 68 -5.90 -2.92 -13.08
C ARG A 68 -5.84 -2.24 -14.45
N ASN A 69 -4.68 -1.71 -14.80
CA ASN A 69 -4.47 -0.92 -16.00
C ASN A 69 -3.39 -1.55 -16.89
N TYR A 70 -3.81 -2.40 -17.79
CA TYR A 70 -2.94 -3.02 -18.79
C TYR A 70 -3.66 -3.05 -20.15
N PHE A 71 -2.90 -3.21 -21.21
CA PHE A 71 -3.44 -3.52 -22.52
C PHE A 71 -2.80 -4.80 -23.08
N GLU A 72 -3.56 -5.53 -23.88
CA GLU A 72 -3.08 -6.72 -24.56
C GLU A 72 -2.89 -6.43 -26.04
N LYS A 73 -1.74 -6.82 -26.57
CA LYS A 73 -1.44 -6.75 -27.99
C LYS A 73 -0.67 -8.01 -28.39
N ASP A 74 -1.14 -8.69 -29.44
CA ASP A 74 -0.52 -9.90 -30.00
C ASP A 74 -0.34 -11.02 -28.94
N GLY A 75 -1.31 -11.15 -28.00
CA GLY A 75 -1.27 -12.13 -26.92
C GLY A 75 -0.27 -11.81 -25.80
N LYS A 76 0.38 -10.65 -25.85
CA LYS A 76 1.29 -10.16 -24.81
C LYS A 76 0.61 -9.03 -24.02
N ARG A 77 0.72 -9.10 -22.70
CA ARG A 77 0.23 -8.08 -21.77
C ARG A 77 1.29 -7.01 -21.58
N TYR A 78 0.89 -5.75 -21.62
CA TYR A 78 1.72 -4.58 -21.42
C TYR A 78 1.18 -3.76 -20.26
N SER A 79 2.03 -3.41 -19.32
CA SER A 79 1.71 -2.43 -18.27
C SER A 79 1.48 -1.05 -18.88
N HIS A 80 0.62 -0.26 -18.26
CA HIS A 80 0.47 1.17 -18.58
C HIS A 80 1.66 2.02 -18.08
N GLU A 81 2.47 1.46 -17.19
CA GLU A 81 3.64 2.13 -16.62
C GLU A 81 4.84 2.02 -17.58
N ILE A 82 5.46 3.15 -17.84
CA ILE A 82 6.59 3.28 -18.76
C ILE A 82 7.89 3.46 -17.97
N ASP A 83 8.89 2.65 -18.26
CA ASP A 83 10.25 2.90 -17.77
C ASP A 83 10.86 4.10 -18.52
N PRO A 84 11.13 5.23 -17.82
CA PRO A 84 11.64 6.44 -18.45
C PRO A 84 13.04 6.28 -19.07
N ARG A 85 13.78 5.25 -18.68
CA ARG A 85 15.11 4.95 -19.21
C ARG A 85 15.04 4.32 -20.60
N THR A 86 13.98 3.56 -20.87
CA THR A 86 13.82 2.81 -22.12
C THR A 86 12.73 3.38 -23.02
N GLY A 87 11.79 4.18 -22.44
CA GLY A 87 10.57 4.65 -23.10
C GLY A 87 9.60 3.52 -23.42
N ARG A 88 9.71 2.37 -22.76
CA ARG A 88 8.88 1.16 -22.99
C ARG A 88 8.13 0.77 -21.74
N PRO A 89 7.00 0.03 -21.88
CA PRO A 89 6.33 -0.58 -20.73
C PRO A 89 7.28 -1.45 -19.92
N ILE A 90 7.08 -1.46 -18.59
CA ILE A 90 7.83 -2.35 -17.69
C ILE A 90 7.53 -3.83 -18.01
N GLU A 91 8.52 -4.70 -17.89
CA GLU A 91 8.44 -6.13 -18.26
C GLU A 91 8.93 -7.07 -17.14
N HIS A 92 8.85 -6.68 -15.87
CA HIS A 92 9.24 -7.52 -14.74
C HIS A 92 8.03 -8.19 -14.08
N ASN A 93 8.31 -9.03 -13.08
CA ASN A 93 7.29 -9.85 -12.39
C ASN A 93 6.67 -9.20 -11.14
N LEU A 94 7.01 -7.95 -10.80
CA LEU A 94 6.35 -7.22 -9.72
C LEU A 94 4.89 -6.94 -10.12
N ALA A 95 3.94 -7.50 -9.39
CA ALA A 95 2.53 -7.39 -9.68
C ALA A 95 1.89 -6.16 -9.02
N SER A 96 2.31 -5.85 -7.79
CA SER A 96 1.95 -4.60 -7.12
C SER A 96 2.93 -4.24 -6.02
N VAL A 97 2.93 -2.96 -5.67
CA VAL A 97 3.71 -2.41 -4.56
C VAL A 97 2.86 -1.38 -3.82
N SER A 98 2.76 -1.56 -2.50
CA SER A 98 2.06 -0.63 -1.61
C SER A 98 3.07 0.09 -0.73
N VAL A 99 2.94 1.40 -0.61
CA VAL A 99 3.85 2.25 0.17
C VAL A 99 3.07 3.02 1.22
N ILE A 100 3.56 3.02 2.46
CA ILE A 100 3.05 3.89 3.53
C ILE A 100 3.95 5.11 3.63
N ALA A 101 3.35 6.29 3.65
CA ALA A 101 4.05 7.57 3.75
C ALA A 101 3.25 8.57 4.60
N PRO A 102 3.82 9.73 4.96
CA PRO A 102 3.08 10.76 5.70
C PRO A 102 1.89 11.35 4.95
N ASP A 103 1.90 11.34 3.61
CA ASP A 103 0.88 11.89 2.73
C ASP A 103 0.71 11.04 1.48
N CYS A 104 -0.43 11.19 0.79
CA CYS A 104 -0.75 10.42 -0.41
C CYS A 104 0.16 10.74 -1.58
N ALA A 105 0.56 11.99 -1.75
CA ALA A 105 1.44 12.40 -2.85
C ALA A 105 2.78 11.67 -2.77
N SER A 106 3.37 11.58 -1.57
CA SER A 106 4.61 10.82 -1.33
C SER A 106 4.40 9.32 -1.51
N ALA A 107 3.31 8.76 -0.96
CA ALA A 107 2.99 7.34 -1.07
C ALA A 107 2.86 6.91 -2.54
N ASP A 108 2.12 7.68 -3.33
CA ASP A 108 1.86 7.44 -4.76
C ASP A 108 3.14 7.57 -5.59
N ALA A 109 3.90 8.65 -5.38
CA ALA A 109 5.16 8.85 -6.08
C ALA A 109 6.16 7.70 -5.84
N TYR A 110 6.30 7.26 -4.59
CA TYR A 110 7.16 6.11 -4.27
C TYR A 110 6.61 4.81 -4.81
N ALA A 111 5.31 4.55 -4.73
CA ALA A 111 4.69 3.33 -5.26
C ALA A 111 4.95 3.22 -6.77
N THR A 112 4.71 4.29 -7.52
CA THR A 112 4.98 4.35 -8.97
C THR A 112 6.48 4.16 -9.27
N ALA A 113 7.37 4.85 -8.55
CA ALA A 113 8.81 4.73 -8.76
C ALA A 113 9.31 3.30 -8.49
N LEU A 114 8.85 2.67 -7.40
CA LEU A 114 9.21 1.31 -7.02
C LEU A 114 8.65 0.29 -8.03
N MET A 115 7.43 0.53 -8.53
CA MET A 115 6.85 -0.30 -9.58
C MET A 115 7.69 -0.24 -10.86
N VAL A 116 8.16 0.94 -11.29
CA VAL A 116 9.07 1.08 -12.44
C VAL A 116 10.44 0.42 -12.20
N LEU A 117 10.97 0.48 -10.97
CA LEU A 117 12.25 -0.15 -10.62
C LEU A 117 12.19 -1.68 -10.66
N GLY A 118 11.03 -2.27 -10.42
CA GLY A 118 10.85 -3.71 -10.22
C GLY A 118 11.30 -4.18 -8.84
N TYR A 119 11.04 -5.46 -8.53
CA TYR A 119 11.22 -5.98 -7.16
C TYR A 119 12.65 -5.82 -6.62
N GLU A 120 13.66 -6.35 -7.29
CA GLU A 120 15.04 -6.40 -6.74
C GLU A 120 15.60 -5.01 -6.42
N ARG A 121 15.45 -4.07 -7.38
CA ARG A 121 15.94 -2.70 -7.21
C ARG A 121 15.03 -1.90 -6.27
N GLY A 122 13.71 -2.15 -6.36
CA GLY A 122 12.72 -1.53 -5.49
C GLY A 122 12.92 -1.93 -4.03
N LYS A 123 13.19 -3.21 -3.74
CA LYS A 123 13.48 -3.69 -2.39
C LYS A 123 14.76 -3.04 -1.84
N THR A 124 15.82 -3.04 -2.63
CA THR A 124 17.08 -2.38 -2.24
C THR A 124 16.87 -0.90 -1.93
N PHE A 125 16.13 -0.18 -2.79
CA PHE A 125 15.81 1.23 -2.58
C PHE A 125 14.96 1.44 -1.32
N ALA A 126 13.94 0.62 -1.10
CA ALA A 126 13.08 0.70 0.09
C ALA A 126 13.88 0.53 1.40
N GLU A 127 14.81 -0.43 1.43
CA GLU A 127 15.68 -0.65 2.60
C GLU A 127 16.64 0.53 2.84
N GLN A 128 17.28 1.04 1.77
CA GLN A 128 18.20 2.18 1.87
C GLN A 128 17.53 3.46 2.37
N HIS A 129 16.27 3.67 2.00
CA HIS A 129 15.50 4.88 2.37
C HIS A 129 14.53 4.65 3.53
N THR A 130 14.57 3.49 4.16
CA THR A 130 13.70 3.14 5.30
C THR A 130 12.21 3.35 4.97
N LEU A 131 11.81 3.00 3.74
CA LEU A 131 10.42 3.12 3.29
C LEU A 131 9.60 1.90 3.70
N PRO A 132 8.44 2.07 4.35
CA PRO A 132 7.52 0.98 4.63
C PRO A 132 6.82 0.54 3.34
N VAL A 133 7.25 -0.60 2.78
CA VAL A 133 6.82 -1.10 1.47
C VAL A 133 6.41 -2.56 1.57
N TYR A 134 5.28 -2.90 0.94
CA TYR A 134 4.78 -4.25 0.75
C TYR A 134 4.75 -4.59 -0.73
N PHE A 135 5.38 -5.70 -1.12
CA PHE A 135 5.51 -6.17 -2.49
C PHE A 135 4.68 -7.41 -2.74
N ILE A 136 4.03 -7.49 -3.89
CA ILE A 136 3.40 -8.71 -4.39
C ILE A 136 4.05 -9.04 -5.74
N ILE A 137 4.63 -10.23 -5.83
CA ILE A 137 5.47 -10.67 -6.94
C ILE A 137 4.78 -11.84 -7.63
N ARG A 138 4.73 -11.84 -8.96
CA ARG A 138 4.19 -12.95 -9.74
C ARG A 138 5.30 -13.97 -9.99
N THR A 139 5.05 -15.23 -9.61
CA THR A 139 5.95 -16.35 -9.91
C THR A 139 5.82 -16.79 -11.37
N GLN A 140 6.77 -17.57 -11.84
CA GLN A 140 6.72 -18.18 -13.19
C GLN A 140 5.51 -19.11 -13.36
N GLU A 141 4.98 -19.68 -12.28
CA GLU A 141 3.80 -20.52 -12.25
C GLU A 141 2.49 -19.72 -12.23
N GLY A 142 2.55 -18.38 -12.28
CA GLY A 142 1.37 -17.50 -12.19
C GLY A 142 0.79 -17.32 -10.79
N LYS A 143 1.45 -17.84 -9.74
CA LYS A 143 1.11 -17.60 -8.35
C LYS A 143 1.65 -16.27 -7.87
N PHE A 144 1.23 -15.83 -6.68
CA PHE A 144 1.72 -14.63 -6.03
C PHE A 144 2.49 -14.97 -4.77
N GLU A 145 3.68 -14.39 -4.66
CA GLU A 145 4.49 -14.33 -3.45
C GLU A 145 4.50 -12.91 -2.92
N THR A 146 4.76 -12.77 -1.63
CA THR A 146 4.78 -11.47 -0.97
C THR A 146 6.08 -11.29 -0.23
N ASP A 147 6.56 -10.05 -0.20
CA ASP A 147 7.69 -9.62 0.61
C ASP A 147 7.45 -8.20 1.14
N GLU A 148 8.13 -7.83 2.20
CA GLU A 148 7.99 -6.51 2.82
C GLU A 148 9.34 -5.94 3.25
N SER A 149 9.48 -4.62 3.23
CA SER A 149 10.67 -3.96 3.75
C SER A 149 10.77 -4.08 5.27
N SER A 150 11.97 -3.99 5.80
CA SER A 150 12.22 -3.94 7.25
C SER A 150 11.44 -2.81 7.92
N ALA A 151 11.28 -1.68 7.23
CA ALA A 151 10.50 -0.55 7.71
C ALA A 151 8.99 -0.86 7.76
N PHE A 152 8.45 -1.67 6.84
CA PHE A 152 7.05 -2.09 6.87
C PHE A 152 6.78 -3.03 8.06
N THR A 153 7.64 -4.04 8.26
CA THR A 153 7.58 -4.91 9.44
C THR A 153 7.61 -4.09 10.74
N ASN A 154 8.54 -3.12 10.84
CA ASN A 154 8.65 -2.26 12.01
C ASN A 154 7.44 -1.32 12.17
N TYR A 155 6.83 -0.88 11.08
CA TYR A 155 5.60 -0.09 11.12
C TYR A 155 4.46 -0.90 11.76
N LEU A 156 4.24 -2.15 11.36
CA LEU A 156 3.18 -3.00 11.89
C LEU A 156 3.37 -3.34 13.37
N LYS A 157 4.60 -3.61 13.81
CA LYS A 157 4.92 -3.90 15.23
C LYS A 157 4.49 -2.81 16.20
N ARG A 158 4.38 -1.55 15.76
CA ARG A 158 3.88 -0.44 16.61
C ARG A 158 2.44 -0.66 17.06
N PHE A 159 1.64 -1.35 16.25
CA PHE A 159 0.23 -1.62 16.54
C PHE A 159 0.05 -2.92 17.31
N GLU A 160 0.88 -3.94 17.06
CA GLU A 160 0.84 -5.22 17.80
C GLU A 160 1.17 -5.00 19.28
N SER A 161 2.20 -4.20 19.59
CA SER A 161 2.56 -3.88 20.98
C SER A 161 1.53 -3.02 21.70
N ALA A 162 0.69 -2.25 20.99
CA ALA A 162 -0.40 -1.48 21.58
C ALA A 162 -1.61 -2.36 21.94
N GLU A 163 -1.88 -3.42 21.18
CA GLU A 163 -2.95 -4.40 21.48
C GLU A 163 -2.61 -5.26 22.72
N GLU A 164 -1.33 -5.63 22.90
CA GLU A 164 -0.88 -6.39 24.09
C GLU A 164 -0.95 -5.57 25.38
N LEU A 165 -0.85 -4.23 25.31
CA LEU A 165 -0.91 -3.32 26.46
C LEU A 165 -2.34 -2.90 26.83
N SER A 166 -3.33 -3.21 25.99
CA SER A 166 -4.74 -2.96 26.29
C SER A 166 -5.34 -4.18 27.04
N PRO A 167 -5.62 -4.09 28.35
CA PRO A 167 -6.17 -5.22 29.07
C PRO A 167 -7.54 -5.53 28.52
N SER A 168 -7.68 -6.73 27.93
CA SER A 168 -8.93 -7.27 27.47
C SER A 168 -9.97 -7.23 28.59
N SER A 169 -11.03 -6.45 28.43
CA SER A 169 -12.27 -6.63 29.21
C SER A 169 -13.01 -7.90 28.76
N LYS A 170 -12.33 -9.03 28.89
CA LYS A 170 -12.97 -10.34 28.92
C LYS A 170 -13.03 -10.78 30.38
N ALA A 171 -14.04 -10.30 31.10
CA ALA A 171 -14.47 -10.91 32.34
C ALA A 171 -15.99 -10.79 32.45
N SER A 172 -16.63 -11.96 32.41
CA SER A 172 -17.84 -12.29 33.13
C SER A 172 -19.18 -11.72 32.65
N SER A 173 -20.04 -12.48 32.04
CA SER A 173 -21.05 -13.35 32.72
C SER A 173 -21.88 -14.03 31.67
#